data_f545c35e797f9fa078b7f20eaa8d7683
#
_entry.id   f545c35e797f9fa078b7f20eaa8d7683
#
_cell.length_a   1.000
_cell.length_b   1.000
_cell.length_c   1.000
_cell.angle_alpha   90.00
_cell.angle_beta   90.00
_cell.angle_gamma   90.00
#
_symmetry.space_group_name_H-M   'P 1'
#
loop_
_entity.id
_entity.type
_entity.pdbx_description
1 polymer ?
#
loop_
_entity_poly.entity_id
_entity_poly.type
_entity_poly.pdbx_seq_one_letter_code
_entity_poly.pdbx_strand_id
1 'polypeptide(L)'
;MNSNPNKKKHGFLWYVLMFFLWLYFFYIMIPVTVYRSEKLTKKTKTIILSVYFGIIGVGVIINLTADKEAPMVVSKGATADYGTSVSLDDIAEITDKRVKTPVSVISGCDSKQAVISDDGKSITFNTIGTFKVSITATDAADNTADVEVPVKIVDRVEPELVFTGNTEFSAIESIPVTQIASAQDEIDENASVSIVSCDYRINRDNDTGIESASTGASEEGKSSDAGFTRIEKTLEPASEEGASNTGVTVAGSTGGETAATETADEEYTGTGDSAAQIATADIAMAATQAESSPEESAKKDYFNAEIGSDGKSISFKWPGEYIVTVMAKDFSDNSITDTVIVTVINDTVPTITLSEESLSIDESVSEIDFSKYAKAYSEVYGDITDSIEIDSSEVKFGDPGQYAVVYSVSDRDGNKADAQFKVSIKDTIAPEITLEKDSYSLTVGDDKPDYLEGAAATDSNDGDISGKITFNDKDVDYDKAGSYTITYEVADAAGNKDTAEAAIEIKEKPVERSAPVVEESAPVSNYILNNNTRKFHYPDCRSVRQMKEKNKIYFEGTRDEVIARGYQPCQNCNP
;
A
#
# COMPACT_ATOMS: atom_id res chain seq x y z
N MET A 1 -33.60 -52.00 31.12
CA MET A 1 -34.36 -53.26 31.08
C MET A 1 -34.76 -53.61 32.48
N ASN A 2 -36.03 -53.91 32.69
CA ASN A 2 -36.74 -54.36 33.89
C ASN A 2 -36.99 -53.32 35.01
N SER A 3 -37.93 -52.43 34.75
CA SER A 3 -38.76 -51.80 35.74
C SER A 3 -39.79 -52.86 36.26
N ASN A 4 -39.76 -53.11 37.55
CA ASN A 4 -40.74 -53.94 38.21
C ASN A 4 -42.03 -53.12 38.47
N PRO A 5 -43.19 -53.43 37.85
CA PRO A 5 -44.39 -52.60 37.92
C PRO A 5 -45.41 -53.12 38.93
N ASN A 6 -45.06 -53.34 40.19
CA ASN A 6 -46.06 -53.74 41.17
C ASN A 6 -45.78 -53.24 42.60
N LYS A 7 -45.66 -51.92 42.77
CA LYS A 7 -45.96 -51.27 44.03
C LYS A 7 -47.35 -50.64 43.89
N LYS A 8 -48.40 -51.38 44.36
CA LYS A 8 -49.71 -50.81 44.53
C LYS A 8 -49.60 -49.59 45.51
N LYS A 9 -49.67 -48.36 44.95
CA LYS A 9 -49.79 -47.17 45.74
C LYS A 9 -51.11 -47.27 46.48
N HIS A 10 -51.03 -47.47 47.79
CA HIS A 10 -52.26 -47.39 48.66
C HIS A 10 -52.81 -45.98 48.50
N GLY A 11 -54.09 -45.85 48.18
CA GLY A 11 -54.70 -44.55 47.94
C GLY A 11 -54.78 -43.72 49.28
N PHE A 12 -54.85 -42.42 49.13
CA PHE A 12 -54.96 -41.46 50.23
C PHE A 12 -55.90 -41.91 51.33
N LEU A 13 -57.06 -42.54 50.96
CA LEU A 13 -58.07 -43.05 51.90
C LEU A 13 -57.49 -44.19 52.79
N TRP A 14 -56.53 -45.00 52.27
CA TRP A 14 -55.89 -46.03 53.06
C TRP A 14 -54.97 -45.45 54.14
N TYR A 15 -54.26 -44.40 53.85
CA TYR A 15 -53.42 -43.70 54.84
C TYR A 15 -54.26 -43.01 55.90
N VAL A 16 -55.36 -42.40 55.52
CA VAL A 16 -56.32 -41.79 56.44
C VAL A 16 -56.94 -42.87 57.36
N LEU A 17 -57.35 -44.02 56.80
CA LEU A 17 -57.89 -45.13 57.59
C LEU A 17 -56.86 -45.69 58.59
N MET A 18 -55.64 -45.90 58.12
CA MET A 18 -54.55 -46.38 58.98
C MET A 18 -54.17 -45.37 60.08
N PHE A 19 -54.21 -44.08 59.76
CA PHE A 19 -54.00 -43.01 60.76
C PHE A 19 -55.10 -43.03 61.88
N PHE A 20 -56.33 -43.18 61.53
CA PHE A 20 -57.44 -43.29 62.54
C PHE A 20 -57.37 -44.61 63.30
N LEU A 21 -56.98 -45.73 62.66
CA LEU A 21 -56.76 -47.02 63.31
C LEU A 21 -55.57 -46.95 64.31
N TRP A 22 -54.46 -46.27 63.93
CA TRP A 22 -53.31 -45.99 64.77
C TRP A 22 -53.71 -45.12 66.00
N LEU A 23 -54.47 -44.00 65.78
CA LEU A 23 -55.00 -43.16 66.84
C LEU A 23 -55.89 -43.95 67.82
N TYR A 24 -56.78 -44.73 67.28
CA TYR A 24 -57.68 -45.56 68.13
C TYR A 24 -56.86 -46.59 68.94
N PHE A 25 -55.90 -47.28 68.32
CA PHE A 25 -55.14 -48.32 69.04
C PHE A 25 -54.23 -47.69 70.11
N PHE A 26 -53.47 -46.68 69.79
CA PHE A 26 -52.55 -46.08 70.75
C PHE A 26 -53.26 -45.18 71.80
N TYR A 27 -54.17 -44.35 71.47
CA TYR A 27 -54.73 -43.41 72.41
C TYR A 27 -55.95 -43.92 73.18
N ILE A 28 -56.65 -44.92 72.67
CA ILE A 28 -57.91 -45.43 73.29
C ILE A 28 -57.74 -46.88 73.76
N MET A 29 -57.31 -47.80 72.87
CA MET A 29 -57.27 -49.25 73.19
C MET A 29 -56.29 -49.60 74.31
N ILE A 30 -55.05 -49.08 74.27
CA ILE A 30 -54.02 -49.41 75.26
C ILE A 30 -54.44 -48.92 76.66
N PRO A 31 -54.79 -47.64 76.86
CA PRO A 31 -55.29 -47.18 78.16
C PRO A 31 -56.54 -47.92 78.67
N VAL A 32 -57.49 -48.21 77.78
CA VAL A 32 -58.70 -48.94 78.12
C VAL A 32 -58.42 -50.39 78.54
N THR A 33 -57.54 -51.08 77.84
CA THR A 33 -57.08 -52.47 78.18
C THR A 33 -56.40 -52.51 79.54
N VAL A 34 -55.49 -51.55 79.80
CA VAL A 34 -54.84 -51.42 81.13
C VAL A 34 -55.84 -51.14 82.19
N TYR A 35 -56.75 -50.26 81.97
CA TYR A 35 -57.83 -49.91 82.94
C TYR A 35 -58.76 -51.07 83.23
N ARG A 36 -59.19 -51.87 82.26
CA ARG A 36 -60.12 -53.01 82.39
C ARG A 36 -59.46 -54.28 82.88
N SER A 37 -58.13 -54.39 82.94
CA SER A 37 -57.47 -55.61 83.35
C SER A 37 -57.73 -55.96 84.81
N GLU A 38 -58.37 -57.08 85.08
CA GLU A 38 -58.64 -57.60 86.44
C GLU A 38 -57.41 -58.14 87.17
N LYS A 39 -56.34 -58.45 86.41
CA LYS A 39 -55.09 -58.97 86.97
C LYS A 39 -54.14 -57.90 87.50
N LEU A 40 -54.40 -56.64 87.29
CA LEU A 40 -53.59 -55.54 87.73
C LEU A 40 -54.25 -54.80 88.95
N THR A 41 -53.43 -54.52 89.99
CA THR A 41 -53.89 -53.69 91.14
C THR A 41 -54.10 -52.25 90.70
N LYS A 42 -55.05 -51.56 91.43
CA LYS A 42 -55.37 -50.16 91.15
C LYS A 42 -54.09 -49.26 91.09
N LYS A 43 -53.13 -49.51 91.99
CA LYS A 43 -51.89 -48.78 92.08
C LYS A 43 -51.02 -49.04 90.85
N THR A 44 -50.95 -50.31 90.39
CA THR A 44 -50.15 -50.69 89.19
C THR A 44 -50.78 -50.09 87.91
N LYS A 45 -52.12 -50.08 87.82
CA LYS A 45 -52.81 -49.47 86.67
C LYS A 45 -52.50 -47.97 86.59
N THR A 46 -52.55 -47.27 87.75
CA THR A 46 -52.24 -45.84 87.78
C THR A 46 -50.80 -45.57 87.38
N ILE A 47 -49.86 -46.40 87.84
CA ILE A 47 -48.42 -46.23 87.45
C ILE A 47 -48.26 -46.43 85.95
N ILE A 48 -48.77 -47.54 85.37
CA ILE A 48 -48.62 -47.82 83.94
C ILE A 48 -49.30 -46.71 83.11
N LEU A 49 -50.48 -46.27 83.45
CA LEU A 49 -51.15 -45.18 82.73
C LEU A 49 -50.42 -43.85 82.88
N SER A 50 -49.88 -43.53 84.06
CA SER A 50 -49.10 -42.33 84.28
C SER A 50 -47.83 -42.30 83.46
N VAL A 51 -47.07 -43.48 83.38
CA VAL A 51 -45.91 -43.62 82.54
C VAL A 51 -46.27 -43.54 81.07
N TYR A 52 -47.37 -44.23 80.68
CA TYR A 52 -47.86 -44.21 79.35
C TYR A 52 -48.22 -42.81 78.84
N PHE A 53 -49.06 -42.07 79.59
CA PHE A 53 -49.39 -40.69 79.22
C PHE A 53 -48.23 -39.73 79.40
N GLY A 54 -47.28 -40.03 80.28
CA GLY A 54 -46.06 -39.30 80.44
C GLY A 54 -45.17 -39.40 79.15
N ILE A 55 -45.00 -40.63 78.62
CA ILE A 55 -44.30 -40.88 77.40
C ILE A 55 -44.93 -40.17 76.20
N ILE A 56 -46.28 -40.28 76.11
CA ILE A 56 -47.05 -39.58 75.06
C ILE A 56 -46.88 -38.06 75.21
N GLY A 57 -47.03 -37.56 76.45
CA GLY A 57 -46.90 -36.14 76.75
C GLY A 57 -45.53 -35.62 76.38
N VAL A 58 -44.45 -36.37 76.70
CA VAL A 58 -43.10 -36.04 76.30
C VAL A 58 -42.95 -36.09 74.78
N GLY A 59 -43.48 -37.11 74.10
CA GLY A 59 -43.49 -37.22 72.66
C GLY A 59 -44.18 -36.05 71.92
N VAL A 60 -45.34 -35.60 72.50
CA VAL A 60 -46.06 -34.43 71.99
C VAL A 60 -45.27 -33.14 72.22
N ILE A 61 -44.65 -32.99 73.42
CA ILE A 61 -43.82 -31.82 73.70
C ILE A 61 -42.64 -31.77 72.77
N ILE A 62 -41.91 -32.88 72.56
CA ILE A 62 -40.81 -32.97 71.62
C ILE A 62 -41.29 -32.60 70.22
N ASN A 63 -42.44 -33.10 69.77
CA ASN A 63 -42.94 -32.78 68.43
C ASN A 63 -43.42 -31.31 68.28
N LEU A 64 -43.94 -30.71 69.34
CA LEU A 64 -44.33 -29.29 69.38
C LEU A 64 -43.14 -28.33 69.51
N THR A 65 -42.03 -28.82 70.09
CA THR A 65 -40.85 -28.03 70.30
C THR A 65 -39.78 -28.31 69.23
N ALA A 66 -40.03 -29.35 68.37
CA ALA A 66 -39.14 -29.64 67.28
C ALA A 66 -39.05 -28.45 66.31
N ASP A 67 -37.83 -28.15 65.85
CA ASP A 67 -37.62 -27.18 64.82
C ASP A 67 -38.11 -27.75 63.49
N LYS A 68 -38.94 -26.99 62.77
CA LYS A 68 -39.49 -27.34 61.45
C LYS A 68 -39.28 -26.26 60.43
N GLU A 69 -38.60 -25.18 60.81
CA GLU A 69 -38.30 -24.09 59.92
C GLU A 69 -36.91 -24.38 59.25
N ALA A 70 -36.88 -24.35 57.97
CA ALA A 70 -35.63 -24.49 57.23
C ALA A 70 -34.78 -23.21 57.33
N PRO A 71 -33.45 -23.30 57.20
CA PRO A 71 -32.58 -22.14 57.11
C PRO A 71 -33.03 -21.18 56.02
N MET A 72 -32.85 -19.89 56.24
CA MET A 72 -33.07 -18.87 55.22
C MET A 72 -31.78 -18.59 54.49
N VAL A 73 -31.78 -18.78 53.18
CA VAL A 73 -30.66 -18.46 52.28
C VAL A 73 -31.02 -17.21 51.50
N VAL A 74 -30.26 -16.15 51.69
CA VAL A 74 -30.41 -14.89 50.98
C VAL A 74 -29.32 -14.79 49.94
N SER A 75 -29.70 -14.75 48.66
CA SER A 75 -28.78 -14.56 47.55
C SER A 75 -28.16 -13.15 47.61
N LYS A 76 -26.85 -13.05 47.56
CA LYS A 76 -26.14 -11.79 47.39
C LYS A 76 -25.84 -11.53 45.91
N GLY A 77 -25.78 -12.61 45.10
CA GLY A 77 -25.21 -12.57 43.77
C GLY A 77 -23.70 -12.24 43.85
N ALA A 78 -22.94 -12.65 42.89
CA ALA A 78 -21.55 -12.29 42.85
C ALA A 78 -21.10 -12.03 41.41
N THR A 79 -20.07 -11.19 41.27
CA THR A 79 -19.29 -11.09 40.06
C THR A 79 -17.86 -11.45 40.43
N ALA A 80 -17.27 -12.42 39.74
CA ALA A 80 -15.91 -12.89 39.99
C ALA A 80 -15.15 -13.01 38.69
N ASP A 81 -13.84 -13.03 38.78
CA ASP A 81 -12.99 -13.17 37.62
C ASP A 81 -12.84 -14.67 37.23
N TYR A 82 -12.64 -14.93 35.97
CA TYR A 82 -12.36 -16.25 35.43
C TYR A 82 -11.23 -16.94 36.22
N GLY A 83 -11.40 -18.25 36.49
CA GLY A 83 -10.42 -19.06 37.20
C GLY A 83 -10.31 -18.76 38.72
N THR A 84 -10.96 -17.72 39.22
CA THR A 84 -10.94 -17.42 40.67
C THR A 84 -11.94 -18.27 41.45
N SER A 85 -11.59 -18.60 42.69
CA SER A 85 -12.46 -19.33 43.59
C SER A 85 -13.44 -18.38 44.28
N VAL A 86 -14.73 -18.62 44.11
CA VAL A 86 -15.82 -17.86 44.72
C VAL A 86 -16.29 -18.59 45.97
N SER A 87 -16.25 -17.94 47.13
CA SER A 87 -16.66 -18.56 48.36
C SER A 87 -18.22 -18.55 48.51
N LEU A 88 -18.73 -19.52 49.25
CA LEU A 88 -20.16 -19.58 49.56
C LEU A 88 -20.64 -18.32 50.29
N ASP A 89 -19.80 -17.76 51.16
CA ASP A 89 -20.14 -16.56 51.96
C ASP A 89 -20.24 -15.29 51.07
N ASP A 90 -19.53 -15.26 49.96
CA ASP A 90 -19.60 -14.16 48.99
C ASP A 90 -20.90 -14.16 48.20
N ILE A 91 -21.46 -15.34 47.91
CA ILE A 91 -22.65 -15.49 47.06
C ILE A 91 -23.97 -15.56 47.81
N ALA A 92 -23.94 -15.99 49.10
CA ALA A 92 -25.17 -16.10 49.91
C ALA A 92 -24.93 -15.77 51.38
N GLU A 93 -25.96 -15.25 52.02
CA GLU A 93 -26.04 -15.13 53.46
C GLU A 93 -27.04 -16.17 53.99
N ILE A 94 -26.56 -16.99 54.93
CA ILE A 94 -27.36 -18.11 55.46
C ILE A 94 -27.60 -17.87 56.92
N THR A 95 -28.87 -17.79 57.28
CA THR A 95 -29.31 -17.52 58.65
C THR A 95 -30.39 -18.53 59.06
N ASP A 96 -30.42 -18.82 60.34
CA ASP A 96 -31.47 -19.60 60.94
C ASP A 96 -31.92 -18.97 62.26
N LYS A 97 -33.18 -19.07 62.58
CA LYS A 97 -33.74 -18.46 63.79
C LYS A 97 -33.33 -19.16 65.10
N ARG A 98 -32.99 -20.44 64.99
CA ARG A 98 -32.75 -21.29 66.19
C ARG A 98 -31.29 -21.84 66.20
N VAL A 99 -30.69 -21.99 65.04
CA VAL A 99 -29.35 -22.51 64.92
C VAL A 99 -28.42 -21.37 64.50
N LYS A 100 -27.40 -21.13 65.29
CA LYS A 100 -26.48 -20.02 65.08
C LYS A 100 -25.66 -20.13 63.79
N THR A 101 -25.38 -21.34 63.31
CA THR A 101 -24.64 -21.64 62.08
C THR A 101 -25.19 -22.90 61.44
N PRO A 102 -26.11 -22.79 60.49
CA PRO A 102 -26.53 -23.93 59.68
C PRO A 102 -25.36 -24.49 58.87
N VAL A 103 -25.32 -25.78 58.64
CA VAL A 103 -24.37 -26.39 57.71
C VAL A 103 -24.83 -26.08 56.28
N SER A 104 -23.99 -25.44 55.50
CA SER A 104 -24.29 -25.07 54.12
C SER A 104 -23.20 -25.53 53.18
N VAL A 105 -23.60 -25.97 52.00
CA VAL A 105 -22.70 -26.39 50.95
C VAL A 105 -23.23 -25.94 49.60
N ILE A 106 -22.33 -25.70 48.68
CA ILE A 106 -22.63 -25.60 47.25
C ILE A 106 -22.90 -27.03 46.77
N SER A 107 -24.13 -27.29 46.37
CA SER A 107 -24.59 -28.64 46.00
C SER A 107 -24.58 -28.88 44.49
N GLY A 108 -24.44 -27.82 43.69
CA GLY A 108 -24.40 -27.92 42.23
C GLY A 108 -24.20 -26.60 41.51
N CYS A 109 -24.00 -26.70 40.21
CA CYS A 109 -23.91 -25.57 39.27
C CYS A 109 -24.43 -26.03 37.91
N ASP A 110 -25.01 -25.11 37.15
CA ASP A 110 -25.45 -25.38 35.78
C ASP A 110 -24.27 -25.39 34.75
N SER A 111 -23.08 -24.91 35.15
CA SER A 111 -21.89 -25.02 34.35
C SER A 111 -21.20 -26.38 34.48
N LYS A 112 -20.88 -27.00 33.36
CA LYS A 112 -20.09 -28.26 33.33
C LYS A 112 -18.58 -28.04 33.56
N GLN A 113 -18.14 -26.80 33.46
CA GLN A 113 -16.72 -26.40 33.60
C GLN A 113 -16.44 -25.77 34.97
N ALA A 114 -17.45 -25.75 35.85
CA ALA A 114 -17.25 -25.32 37.23
C ALA A 114 -16.77 -26.50 38.11
N VAL A 115 -15.85 -26.19 39.02
CA VAL A 115 -15.28 -27.14 39.98
C VAL A 115 -15.68 -26.69 41.40
N ILE A 116 -16.47 -27.53 42.09
CA ILE A 116 -16.84 -27.30 43.49
C ILE A 116 -15.74 -27.90 44.35
N SER A 117 -15.33 -27.19 45.40
CA SER A 117 -14.37 -27.70 46.39
C SER A 117 -14.91 -28.91 47.14
N ASP A 118 -14.03 -29.78 47.62
CA ASP A 118 -14.39 -31.02 48.34
C ASP A 118 -15.24 -30.76 49.60
N ASP A 119 -15.09 -29.60 50.22
CA ASP A 119 -15.86 -29.19 51.41
C ASP A 119 -17.18 -28.48 51.03
N GLY A 120 -17.42 -28.26 49.73
CA GLY A 120 -18.59 -27.54 49.22
C GLY A 120 -18.63 -26.06 49.60
N LYS A 121 -17.50 -25.45 50.00
CA LYS A 121 -17.46 -24.06 50.50
C LYS A 121 -17.08 -23.06 49.44
N SER A 122 -16.55 -23.51 48.32
CA SER A 122 -16.18 -22.63 47.20
C SER A 122 -16.43 -23.32 45.87
N ILE A 123 -16.48 -22.51 44.82
CA ILE A 123 -16.64 -22.95 43.45
C ILE A 123 -15.69 -22.14 42.55
N THR A 124 -15.01 -22.79 41.64
CA THR A 124 -14.16 -22.17 40.61
C THR A 124 -14.76 -22.40 39.23
N PHE A 125 -14.82 -21.37 38.42
CA PHE A 125 -15.39 -21.43 37.07
C PHE A 125 -14.29 -21.31 36.04
N ASN A 126 -14.25 -22.25 35.10
CA ASN A 126 -13.32 -22.26 33.97
C ASN A 126 -14.04 -21.84 32.66
N THR A 127 -15.02 -20.97 32.76
CA THR A 127 -15.76 -20.39 31.63
C THR A 127 -16.43 -19.09 32.09
N ILE A 128 -16.47 -18.11 31.19
CA ILE A 128 -17.16 -16.83 31.41
C ILE A 128 -18.66 -16.96 31.17
N GLY A 129 -19.45 -16.15 31.86
CA GLY A 129 -20.88 -16.16 31.71
C GLY A 129 -21.63 -15.92 33.04
N THR A 130 -22.92 -16.12 33.02
CA THR A 130 -23.74 -16.06 34.25
C THR A 130 -24.29 -17.45 34.53
N PHE A 131 -23.90 -17.98 35.67
CA PHE A 131 -24.22 -19.34 36.08
C PHE A 131 -25.12 -19.36 37.31
N LYS A 132 -25.91 -20.39 37.45
CA LYS A 132 -26.73 -20.65 38.62
C LYS A 132 -26.06 -21.65 39.53
N VAL A 133 -25.72 -21.22 40.73
CA VAL A 133 -25.12 -22.03 41.77
C VAL A 133 -26.19 -22.50 42.73
N SER A 134 -26.35 -23.79 42.89
CA SER A 134 -27.29 -24.38 43.86
C SER A 134 -26.61 -24.49 45.21
N ILE A 135 -27.25 -23.93 46.24
CA ILE A 135 -26.82 -23.96 47.63
C ILE A 135 -27.83 -24.73 48.44
N THR A 136 -27.36 -25.73 49.18
CA THR A 136 -28.13 -26.46 50.14
C THR A 136 -27.69 -26.07 51.57
N ALA A 137 -28.61 -25.56 52.37
CA ALA A 137 -28.39 -25.27 53.77
C ALA A 137 -29.23 -26.20 54.64
N THR A 138 -28.63 -26.76 55.70
CA THR A 138 -29.25 -27.72 56.60
C THR A 138 -29.06 -27.24 58.05
N ASP A 139 -30.11 -27.23 58.85
CA ASP A 139 -30.06 -26.95 60.28
C ASP A 139 -29.75 -28.21 61.10
N ALA A 140 -29.64 -28.05 62.44
CA ALA A 140 -29.39 -29.16 63.37
C ALA A 140 -30.62 -30.11 63.53
N ALA A 141 -31.77 -29.77 62.98
CA ALA A 141 -32.97 -30.56 62.96
C ALA A 141 -33.23 -31.25 61.60
N ASP A 142 -32.27 -31.23 60.70
CA ASP A 142 -32.32 -31.77 59.33
C ASP A 142 -33.36 -31.08 58.43
N ASN A 143 -33.79 -29.87 58.72
CA ASN A 143 -34.56 -29.08 57.77
C ASN A 143 -33.62 -28.48 56.74
N THR A 144 -34.00 -28.56 55.47
CA THR A 144 -33.15 -28.13 54.34
C THR A 144 -33.80 -27.01 53.55
N ALA A 145 -32.96 -26.09 53.06
CA ALA A 145 -33.33 -25.10 52.06
C ALA A 145 -32.37 -25.20 50.86
N ASP A 146 -32.95 -25.29 49.66
CA ASP A 146 -32.20 -25.27 48.41
C ASP A 146 -32.53 -23.97 47.67
N VAL A 147 -31.49 -23.22 47.29
CA VAL A 147 -31.64 -21.95 46.57
C VAL A 147 -30.64 -21.90 45.42
N GLU A 148 -31.08 -21.39 44.29
CA GLU A 148 -30.19 -21.05 43.14
C GLU A 148 -29.76 -19.59 43.22
N VAL A 149 -28.45 -19.34 43.17
CA VAL A 149 -27.87 -18.02 43.24
C VAL A 149 -27.17 -17.71 41.92
N PRO A 150 -27.44 -16.58 41.25
CA PRO A 150 -26.71 -16.20 40.05
C PRO A 150 -25.30 -15.70 40.40
N VAL A 151 -24.31 -16.24 39.72
CA VAL A 151 -22.91 -15.82 39.79
C VAL A 151 -22.46 -15.43 38.36
N LYS A 152 -22.00 -14.20 38.21
CA LYS A 152 -21.46 -13.70 36.94
C LYS A 152 -19.94 -13.83 36.94
N ILE A 153 -19.43 -14.56 35.96
CA ILE A 153 -18.00 -14.69 35.75
C ILE A 153 -17.59 -13.82 34.57
N VAL A 154 -16.63 -12.97 34.79
CA VAL A 154 -16.10 -12.01 33.82
C VAL A 154 -14.63 -12.27 33.57
N ASP A 155 -14.21 -11.94 32.40
CA ASP A 155 -12.81 -11.84 32.06
C ASP A 155 -12.38 -10.36 32.16
N ARG A 156 -11.29 -10.11 32.86
CA ARG A 156 -10.66 -8.79 33.02
C ARG A 156 -9.17 -8.83 32.70
N VAL A 157 -8.71 -9.95 32.14
CA VAL A 157 -7.34 -10.08 31.70
C VAL A 157 -7.22 -9.43 30.32
N GLU A 158 -6.26 -8.52 30.17
CA GLU A 158 -5.98 -7.93 28.87
C GLU A 158 -5.24 -8.97 28.01
N PRO A 159 -5.56 -9.04 26.70
CA PRO A 159 -4.83 -9.91 25.78
C PRO A 159 -3.36 -9.48 25.67
N GLU A 160 -2.49 -10.42 25.36
CA GLU A 160 -1.09 -10.15 25.06
C GLU A 160 -0.94 -9.78 23.58
N LEU A 161 -0.26 -8.66 23.32
CA LEU A 161 0.07 -8.22 21.96
C LEU A 161 1.49 -8.68 21.61
N VAL A 162 1.61 -9.50 20.56
CA VAL A 162 2.89 -10.08 20.13
C VAL A 162 3.24 -9.54 18.72
N PHE A 163 4.33 -8.79 18.63
CA PHE A 163 4.85 -8.33 17.34
C PHE A 163 5.60 -9.45 16.63
N THR A 164 5.42 -9.54 15.30
CA THR A 164 6.02 -10.59 14.46
C THR A 164 7.53 -10.44 14.28
N GLY A 165 8.07 -9.24 14.54
CA GLY A 165 9.47 -8.90 14.28
C GLY A 165 9.75 -8.50 12.82
N ASN A 166 8.77 -8.58 11.93
CA ASN A 166 8.89 -8.01 10.59
C ASN A 166 8.64 -6.50 10.68
N THR A 167 9.65 -5.70 10.36
CA THR A 167 9.62 -4.24 10.47
C THR A 167 9.91 -3.55 9.13
N GLU A 168 10.14 -4.30 8.04
CA GLU A 168 10.40 -3.73 6.71
C GLU A 168 9.30 -4.17 5.73
N PHE A 169 8.74 -3.21 5.01
CA PHE A 169 7.64 -3.40 4.06
C PHE A 169 7.85 -2.55 2.81
N SER A 170 7.32 -3.01 1.68
CA SER A 170 7.31 -2.25 0.43
C SER A 170 6.24 -1.15 0.45
N ALA A 171 6.55 0.00 -0.14
CA ALA A 171 5.57 1.05 -0.39
C ALA A 171 4.48 0.56 -1.36
N ILE A 172 3.28 1.16 -1.27
CA ILE A 172 2.10 0.89 -2.11
C ILE A 172 1.40 -0.44 -1.82
N GLU A 173 2.06 -1.42 -1.23
CA GLU A 173 1.43 -2.68 -0.87
C GLU A 173 0.45 -2.53 0.31
N SER A 174 -0.63 -3.31 0.28
CA SER A 174 -1.55 -3.44 1.41
C SER A 174 -1.07 -4.54 2.34
N ILE A 175 -0.66 -4.16 3.54
CA ILE A 175 -0.04 -5.03 4.54
C ILE A 175 -1.10 -5.42 5.56
N PRO A 176 -1.45 -6.72 5.68
CA PRO A 176 -2.36 -7.16 6.73
C PRO A 176 -1.73 -7.00 8.12
N VAL A 177 -2.52 -6.61 9.11
CA VAL A 177 -2.06 -6.42 10.49
C VAL A 177 -1.37 -7.65 11.06
N THR A 178 -1.73 -8.85 10.59
CA THR A 178 -1.13 -10.12 11.01
C THR A 178 0.34 -10.29 10.61
N GLN A 179 0.83 -9.48 9.66
CA GLN A 179 2.26 -9.41 9.35
C GLN A 179 3.02 -8.50 10.32
N ILE A 180 2.31 -7.67 11.08
CA ILE A 180 2.88 -6.73 12.04
C ILE A 180 2.78 -7.29 13.45
N ALA A 181 1.58 -7.76 13.85
CA ALA A 181 1.31 -8.25 15.18
C ALA A 181 0.22 -9.32 15.21
N SER A 182 0.20 -10.09 16.30
CA SER A 182 -0.85 -11.04 16.67
C SER A 182 -1.28 -10.81 18.11
N ALA A 183 -2.46 -11.28 18.47
CA ALA A 183 -2.95 -11.27 19.85
C ALA A 183 -2.99 -12.70 20.38
N GLN A 184 -2.69 -12.85 21.68
CA GLN A 184 -2.86 -14.09 22.43
C GLN A 184 -3.60 -13.76 23.73
N ASP A 185 -4.49 -14.65 24.14
CA ASP A 185 -5.22 -14.53 25.39
C ASP A 185 -5.41 -15.91 26.01
N GLU A 186 -5.32 -15.99 27.33
CA GLU A 186 -5.47 -17.27 28.04
C GLU A 186 -6.89 -17.82 27.99
N ILE A 187 -7.85 -16.92 27.83
CA ILE A 187 -9.30 -17.22 27.96
C ILE A 187 -9.98 -17.19 26.61
N ASP A 188 -9.56 -16.27 25.72
CA ASP A 188 -10.10 -16.09 24.39
C ASP A 188 -9.09 -16.49 23.32
N GLU A 189 -9.27 -17.69 22.74
CA GLU A 189 -8.44 -18.16 21.60
C GLU A 189 -8.59 -17.27 20.35
N ASN A 190 -9.56 -16.35 20.34
CA ASN A 190 -9.90 -15.50 19.19
C ASN A 190 -9.64 -14.02 19.42
N ALA A 191 -8.73 -13.67 20.31
CA ALA A 191 -8.32 -12.29 20.51
C ALA A 191 -7.91 -11.66 19.16
N SER A 192 -8.41 -10.47 18.87
CA SER A 192 -8.26 -9.80 17.59
C SER A 192 -7.22 -8.69 17.64
N VAL A 193 -6.51 -8.46 16.53
CA VAL A 193 -5.61 -7.32 16.35
C VAL A 193 -6.17 -6.35 15.34
N SER A 194 -5.96 -5.06 15.59
CA SER A 194 -6.29 -3.98 14.67
C SER A 194 -5.28 -2.83 14.75
N ILE A 195 -5.12 -2.11 13.66
CA ILE A 195 -4.30 -0.90 13.61
C ILE A 195 -5.20 0.27 14.01
N VAL A 196 -4.74 1.05 14.97
CA VAL A 196 -5.49 2.20 15.52
C VAL A 196 -5.03 3.50 14.88
N SER A 197 -3.73 3.67 14.74
CA SER A 197 -3.14 4.85 14.11
C SER A 197 -1.79 4.53 13.49
N CYS A 198 -1.35 5.43 12.61
CA CYS A 198 -0.03 5.38 12.03
C CYS A 198 0.47 6.82 11.86
N ASP A 199 1.65 7.09 12.34
CA ASP A 199 2.31 8.39 12.25
C ASP A 199 3.66 8.26 11.56
N TYR A 200 3.95 9.18 10.61
CA TYR A 200 5.27 9.26 9.98
C TYR A 200 6.31 9.78 10.98
N ARG A 201 7.44 9.08 11.09
CA ARG A 201 8.52 9.46 11.98
C ARG A 201 9.46 10.43 11.27
N ILE A 202 9.38 11.71 11.63
CA ILE A 202 10.33 12.71 11.15
C ILE A 202 11.63 12.56 11.95
N ASN A 203 12.68 12.06 11.33
CA ASN A 203 14.02 12.05 11.90
C ASN A 203 14.57 13.49 11.86
N ARG A 204 14.50 14.23 12.95
CA ARG A 204 15.01 15.60 13.06
C ARG A 204 16.53 15.70 12.99
N ASP A 205 17.25 14.58 13.07
CA ASP A 205 18.72 14.56 13.04
C ASP A 205 19.32 14.68 11.62
N ASN A 206 18.50 14.57 10.56
CA ASN A 206 18.93 14.65 9.16
C ASN A 206 18.41 15.88 8.39
N ASP A 207 17.72 16.83 9.05
CA ASP A 207 17.23 18.05 8.38
C ASP A 207 18.27 19.18 8.45
N THR A 208 19.53 18.89 8.10
CA THR A 208 20.52 19.91 7.79
C THR A 208 20.84 19.87 6.31
N GLY A 209 20.13 20.66 5.53
CA GLY A 209 20.66 21.24 4.30
C GLY A 209 20.46 20.43 3.04
N ILE A 210 19.40 20.75 2.33
CA ILE A 210 19.46 20.73 0.86
C ILE A 210 20.36 21.89 0.46
N GLU A 211 21.65 21.67 0.34
CA GLU A 211 22.54 22.45 -0.53
C GLU A 211 23.44 21.49 -1.30
N SER A 212 23.19 21.53 -2.60
CA SER A 212 24.05 21.22 -3.74
C SER A 212 25.18 20.20 -3.56
N ALA A 213 25.00 19.15 -4.33
CA ALA A 213 26.01 18.19 -4.70
C ALA A 213 27.25 18.82 -5.32
N SER A 214 28.40 18.34 -4.96
CA SER A 214 29.37 17.76 -5.92
C SER A 214 30.56 17.18 -5.20
N THR A 215 30.96 16.02 -5.72
CA THR A 215 32.29 15.41 -5.64
C THR A 215 32.71 14.65 -4.39
N GLY A 216 32.79 13.34 -4.55
CA GLY A 216 34.06 12.65 -4.39
C GLY A 216 34.26 11.76 -3.18
N ALA A 217 34.38 10.47 -3.47
CA ALA A 217 35.31 9.51 -2.89
C ALA A 217 34.99 8.87 -1.51
N SER A 218 34.67 7.59 -1.62
CA SER A 218 35.16 6.44 -0.82
C SER A 218 35.56 6.64 0.64
N GLU A 219 34.97 5.88 1.56
CA GLU A 219 35.71 4.94 2.39
C GLU A 219 34.79 3.99 3.20
N GLU A 220 35.34 2.82 3.43
CA GLU A 220 34.77 1.58 3.94
C GLU A 220 34.27 1.62 5.40
N GLY A 221 33.23 0.82 5.64
CA GLY A 221 33.21 -0.16 6.74
C GLY A 221 32.94 0.33 8.15
N LYS A 222 31.74 0.03 8.65
CA LYS A 222 31.60 -0.72 9.92
C LYS A 222 30.13 -1.07 10.20
N SER A 223 29.90 -2.38 10.26
CA SER A 223 28.77 -3.01 10.90
C SER A 223 28.63 -2.52 12.35
N SER A 224 27.43 -2.06 12.74
CA SER A 224 27.04 -2.02 14.14
C SER A 224 25.62 -2.55 14.28
N ASP A 225 25.56 -3.71 14.95
CA ASP A 225 24.38 -4.31 15.56
C ASP A 225 23.52 -3.23 16.23
N ALA A 226 22.31 -3.03 15.73
CA ALA A 226 21.30 -2.26 16.42
C ALA A 226 20.46 -3.25 17.26
N GLY A 227 20.85 -3.36 18.52
CA GLY A 227 20.12 -4.11 19.53
C GLY A 227 18.72 -3.51 19.74
N PHE A 228 17.76 -4.38 19.78
CA PHE A 228 16.39 -4.14 20.23
C PHE A 228 16.40 -3.47 21.61
N THR A 229 15.87 -2.27 21.70
CA THR A 229 15.59 -1.64 23.00
C THR A 229 14.08 -1.65 23.20
N ARG A 230 13.62 -2.69 23.91
CA ARG A 230 12.27 -2.73 24.48
C ARG A 230 12.22 -1.69 25.61
N ILE A 231 11.35 -0.71 25.47
CA ILE A 231 11.07 0.22 26.58
C ILE A 231 10.03 -0.44 27.46
N GLU A 232 10.48 -1.14 28.49
CA GLU A 232 9.59 -1.61 29.56
C GLU A 232 9.20 -0.43 30.44
N LYS A 233 7.92 -0.10 30.42
CA LYS A 233 7.31 0.83 31.37
C LYS A 233 6.92 0.05 32.60
N THR A 234 7.81 -0.01 33.59
CA THR A 234 7.54 -0.56 34.92
C THR A 234 6.55 0.36 35.64
N LEU A 235 5.36 -0.10 35.85
CA LEU A 235 4.42 0.50 36.80
C LEU A 235 4.69 -0.13 38.18
N GLU A 236 5.32 0.61 39.07
CA GLU A 236 5.33 0.27 40.48
C GLU A 236 3.99 0.65 41.15
N PRO A 237 3.49 -0.15 42.10
CA PRO A 237 2.24 0.17 42.80
C PRO A 237 2.49 1.26 43.85
N ALA A 238 1.62 2.27 43.83
CA ALA A 238 1.60 3.34 44.82
C ALA A 238 1.20 2.80 46.19
N SER A 239 2.09 2.88 47.16
CA SER A 239 1.79 2.76 48.59
C SER A 239 1.38 4.13 49.14
N GLU A 240 0.24 4.15 49.81
CA GLU A 240 -0.21 5.26 50.65
C GLU A 240 0.77 5.50 51.80
N GLU A 241 1.13 6.75 52.07
CA GLU A 241 1.14 7.39 53.37
C GLU A 241 1.77 8.80 53.35
N GLY A 242 1.11 9.73 53.99
CA GLY A 242 1.77 10.78 54.75
C GLY A 242 1.62 12.21 54.25
N ALA A 243 0.65 12.86 54.75
CA ALA A 243 0.52 14.33 54.78
C ALA A 243 1.68 15.01 55.51
N SER A 244 2.23 16.06 54.98
CA SER A 244 2.74 17.18 55.79
C SER A 244 2.91 18.45 54.97
N ASN A 245 2.26 19.44 55.49
CA ASN A 245 2.16 20.85 55.19
C ASN A 245 3.46 21.58 55.50
N THR A 246 4.00 22.39 54.60
CA THR A 246 4.65 23.67 54.97
C THR A 246 4.73 24.59 53.78
N GLY A 247 4.08 25.75 53.94
CA GLY A 247 4.15 26.85 53.02
C GLY A 247 5.46 27.66 53.13
N VAL A 248 5.80 28.32 52.07
CA VAL A 248 6.56 29.57 52.11
C VAL A 248 6.04 30.52 50.98
N THR A 249 5.61 31.64 51.42
CA THR A 249 5.35 32.90 50.72
C THR A 249 6.64 33.50 50.15
N VAL A 250 6.54 34.34 49.08
CA VAL A 250 6.98 35.71 48.90
C VAL A 250 6.73 36.17 47.46
N ALA A 251 5.84 37.10 47.29
CA ALA A 251 5.95 38.54 46.94
C ALA A 251 6.68 38.81 45.63
N GLY A 252 6.16 39.46 44.75
CA GLY A 252 5.50 40.77 44.53
C GLY A 252 6.10 41.27 43.24
N SER A 253 5.53 41.99 42.41
CA SER A 253 5.00 43.34 42.42
C SER A 253 4.70 43.76 40.96
N THR A 254 3.61 44.46 40.85
CA THR A 254 3.32 45.70 40.10
C THR A 254 3.39 45.60 38.57
N GLY A 255 2.48 46.08 37.85
CA GLY A 255 1.44 47.12 37.94
C GLY A 255 0.81 47.34 36.58
N GLY A 256 -0.32 47.91 36.63
CA GLY A 256 -0.87 48.97 35.82
C GLY A 256 -1.97 48.51 34.85
N GLU A 257 -3.22 48.71 35.24
CA GLU A 257 -4.15 49.77 34.79
C GLU A 257 -4.40 49.79 33.27
N THR A 258 -5.60 49.83 32.74
CA THR A 258 -6.87 50.47 33.08
C THR A 258 -8.00 49.95 32.18
N ALA A 259 -9.18 49.78 32.75
CA ALA A 259 -10.48 50.40 32.43
C ALA A 259 -11.05 50.09 31.01
N ALA A 260 -12.28 49.88 30.80
CA ALA A 260 -13.57 50.13 31.45
C ALA A 260 -14.68 49.61 30.53
N THR A 261 -15.77 49.21 31.18
CA THR A 261 -17.22 49.48 30.90
C THR A 261 -17.78 48.97 29.56
N GLU A 262 -18.94 48.49 29.46
CA GLU A 262 -20.24 48.52 30.12
C GLU A 262 -21.17 47.45 29.58
N THR A 263 -21.94 46.83 30.46
CA THR A 263 -23.38 46.62 30.54
C THR A 263 -24.18 46.15 29.33
N ALA A 264 -24.95 45.09 29.48
CA ALA A 264 -26.38 45.15 29.79
C ALA A 264 -27.02 43.75 29.79
N ASP A 265 -27.86 43.60 30.75
CA ASP A 265 -28.86 42.60 31.08
C ASP A 265 -29.71 42.12 29.89
N GLU A 266 -30.14 40.86 29.91
CA GLU A 266 -31.59 40.54 30.00
C GLU A 266 -31.80 39.05 30.35
N GLU A 267 -32.66 38.93 31.33
CA GLU A 267 -33.28 37.82 31.96
C GLU A 267 -34.30 37.13 31.01
N TYR A 268 -34.35 35.79 30.91
CA TYR A 268 -35.64 35.10 30.78
C TYR A 268 -35.60 33.68 31.34
N THR A 269 -36.55 33.45 32.22
CA THR A 269 -36.93 32.24 32.96
C THR A 269 -37.56 31.16 32.09
N GLY A 270 -37.38 29.91 32.44
CA GLY A 270 -38.28 28.82 31.97
C GLY A 270 -37.82 27.40 32.27
N THR A 271 -38.20 26.94 33.39
CA THR A 271 -38.56 25.58 33.84
C THR A 271 -38.45 24.39 32.90
N GLY A 272 -37.87 23.29 33.41
CA GLY A 272 -38.50 21.99 33.33
C GLY A 272 -37.68 20.81 32.84
N ASP A 273 -37.38 19.96 33.74
CA ASP A 273 -37.34 18.51 33.71
C ASP A 273 -36.07 17.73 33.28
N SER A 274 -35.71 16.97 34.26
CA SER A 274 -34.85 15.80 34.42
C SER A 274 -34.59 14.91 33.21
N ALA A 275 -33.31 14.69 32.90
CA ALA A 275 -32.77 13.36 32.60
C ALA A 275 -31.27 13.36 32.89
N ALA A 276 -30.86 12.57 33.84
CA ALA A 276 -29.48 12.35 34.21
C ALA A 276 -28.75 11.65 33.06
N GLN A 277 -27.83 12.34 32.42
CA GLN A 277 -26.78 11.74 31.62
C GLN A 277 -25.43 11.97 32.31
N ILE A 278 -24.82 10.86 32.66
CA ILE A 278 -23.49 10.79 33.23
C ILE A 278 -22.52 11.31 32.16
N ALA A 279 -21.97 12.50 32.38
CA ALA A 279 -20.90 13.04 31.57
C ALA A 279 -19.61 12.34 31.98
N THR A 280 -19.05 11.58 31.05
CA THR A 280 -17.64 11.17 31.06
C THR A 280 -16.79 12.42 30.97
N ALA A 281 -15.95 12.64 31.97
CA ALA A 281 -15.01 13.76 31.99
C ALA A 281 -13.89 13.50 30.97
N ASP A 282 -13.92 14.22 29.88
CA ASP A 282 -12.76 14.41 28.99
C ASP A 282 -11.64 15.10 29.74
N ILE A 283 -10.58 14.38 30.04
CA ILE A 283 -9.31 15.00 30.40
C ILE A 283 -8.68 15.48 29.10
N ALA A 284 -9.05 16.68 28.67
CA ALA A 284 -8.31 17.41 27.66
C ALA A 284 -6.96 17.85 28.25
N MET A 285 -5.91 17.11 27.94
CA MET A 285 -4.55 17.60 28.07
C MET A 285 -4.39 18.77 27.09
N ALA A 286 -4.25 19.98 27.62
CA ALA A 286 -3.88 21.15 26.84
C ALA A 286 -2.45 20.93 26.30
N ALA A 287 -2.35 20.36 25.10
CA ALA A 287 -1.16 20.47 24.29
C ALA A 287 -1.08 21.92 23.79
N THR A 288 -0.07 22.63 24.22
CA THR A 288 0.34 23.91 23.66
C THR A 288 0.44 23.74 22.14
N GLN A 289 -0.50 24.32 21.40
CA GLN A 289 -0.40 24.45 19.95
C GLN A 289 0.77 25.39 19.65
N ALA A 290 1.92 24.80 19.31
CA ALA A 290 2.87 25.50 18.48
C ALA A 290 2.23 25.57 17.11
N GLU A 291 1.96 26.78 16.61
CA GLU A 291 1.48 27.00 15.24
C GLU A 291 2.53 26.40 14.29
N SER A 292 2.25 25.23 13.73
CA SER A 292 3.04 24.64 12.66
C SER A 292 2.92 25.55 11.43
N SER A 293 4.06 25.83 10.78
CA SER A 293 4.06 26.60 9.53
C SER A 293 3.19 25.91 8.46
N PRO A 294 2.64 26.65 7.49
CA PRO A 294 1.84 26.05 6.40
C PRO A 294 2.58 24.96 5.63
N GLU A 295 3.92 24.98 5.62
CA GLU A 295 4.76 23.94 5.01
C GLU A 295 4.80 22.63 5.82
N GLU A 296 4.72 22.73 7.15
CA GLU A 296 4.71 21.56 8.03
C GLU A 296 3.35 20.83 8.01
N SER A 297 2.27 21.60 7.88
CA SER A 297 0.92 21.07 7.68
C SER A 297 0.78 20.35 6.32
N ALA A 298 1.32 20.91 5.25
CA ALA A 298 1.31 20.29 3.91
C ALA A 298 2.18 19.02 3.85
N LYS A 299 3.30 18.96 4.58
CA LYS A 299 4.12 17.76 4.70
C LYS A 299 3.40 16.64 5.47
N LYS A 300 2.57 16.98 6.45
CA LYS A 300 1.84 15.99 7.27
C LYS A 300 0.79 15.23 6.45
N ASP A 301 0.15 15.85 5.48
CA ASP A 301 -0.83 15.22 4.59
C ASP A 301 -0.18 14.33 3.51
N TYR A 302 1.11 14.53 3.24
CA TYR A 302 1.84 13.80 2.20
C TYR A 302 2.28 12.40 2.64
N PHE A 303 2.51 12.20 3.94
CA PHE A 303 3.06 10.96 4.49
C PHE A 303 2.02 10.10 5.22
N ASN A 304 0.74 10.32 4.97
CA ASN A 304 -0.31 9.54 5.61
C ASN A 304 -0.33 8.11 5.06
N ALA A 305 -0.30 7.15 5.98
CA ALA A 305 -0.64 5.78 5.69
C ALA A 305 -2.17 5.64 5.62
N GLU A 306 -2.66 4.77 4.75
CA GLU A 306 -4.09 4.45 4.67
C GLU A 306 -4.36 3.17 5.48
N ILE A 307 -5.15 3.30 6.54
CA ILE A 307 -5.59 2.17 7.36
C ILE A 307 -6.91 1.67 6.77
N GLY A 308 -7.02 0.36 6.54
CA GLY A 308 -8.26 -0.27 6.10
C GLY A 308 -9.41 0.03 7.07
N SER A 309 -10.63 0.14 6.58
CA SER A 309 -11.81 0.54 7.36
C SER A 309 -12.12 -0.38 8.54
N ASP A 310 -11.60 -1.60 8.53
CA ASP A 310 -11.72 -2.60 9.62
C ASP A 310 -10.48 -2.63 10.53
N GLY A 311 -9.49 -1.77 10.28
CA GLY A 311 -8.22 -1.74 11.00
C GLY A 311 -7.31 -2.96 10.75
N LYS A 312 -7.65 -3.83 9.78
CA LYS A 312 -6.94 -5.09 9.57
C LYS A 312 -5.83 -5.04 8.53
N SER A 313 -5.69 -3.91 7.86
CA SER A 313 -4.62 -3.66 6.90
C SER A 313 -4.17 -2.21 6.95
N ILE A 314 -2.97 -1.99 6.46
CA ILE A 314 -2.39 -0.66 6.27
C ILE A 314 -1.64 -0.64 4.94
N SER A 315 -1.68 0.48 4.25
CA SER A 315 -0.85 0.75 3.08
C SER A 315 -0.11 2.05 3.26
N PHE A 316 1.14 2.06 2.80
CA PHE A 316 2.02 3.22 2.89
C PHE A 316 2.26 3.75 1.48
N LYS A 317 2.06 5.03 1.28
CA LYS A 317 2.25 5.66 -0.02
C LYS A 317 3.71 6.03 -0.29
N TRP A 318 4.48 6.29 0.76
CA TRP A 318 5.83 6.83 0.67
C TRP A 318 6.81 5.99 1.48
N PRO A 319 8.06 5.83 1.05
CA PRO A 319 9.10 5.23 1.87
C PRO A 319 9.45 6.10 3.06
N GLY A 320 9.90 5.46 4.15
CA GLY A 320 10.29 6.13 5.39
C GLY A 320 10.01 5.31 6.63
N GLU A 321 10.22 5.89 7.80
CA GLU A 321 9.91 5.26 9.08
C GLU A 321 8.55 5.71 9.59
N TYR A 322 7.74 4.75 10.05
CA TYR A 322 6.41 4.99 10.58
C TYR A 322 6.27 4.35 11.96
N ILE A 323 5.52 5.02 12.83
CA ILE A 323 5.11 4.49 14.12
C ILE A 323 3.67 3.98 13.96
N VAL A 324 3.50 2.67 13.99
CA VAL A 324 2.20 2.02 13.87
C VAL A 324 1.72 1.65 15.26
N THR A 325 0.55 2.15 15.65
CA THR A 325 -0.13 1.78 16.90
C THR A 325 -1.09 0.64 16.63
N VAL A 326 -0.89 -0.45 17.32
CA VAL A 326 -1.68 -1.68 17.19
C VAL A 326 -2.44 -1.93 18.48
N MET A 327 -3.67 -2.38 18.40
CA MET A 327 -4.51 -2.74 19.52
C MET A 327 -4.86 -4.23 19.43
N ALA A 328 -4.64 -4.95 20.49
CA ALA A 328 -5.22 -6.27 20.71
C ALA A 328 -6.49 -6.13 21.54
N LYS A 329 -7.52 -6.88 21.20
CA LYS A 329 -8.82 -6.87 21.88
C LYS A 329 -9.37 -8.29 21.96
N ASP A 330 -9.81 -8.68 23.15
CA ASP A 330 -10.49 -9.96 23.40
C ASP A 330 -12.02 -9.87 23.19
N PHE A 331 -12.70 -10.97 23.42
CA PHE A 331 -14.17 -11.05 23.34
C PHE A 331 -14.87 -10.34 24.50
N SER A 332 -14.19 -10.13 25.62
CA SER A 332 -14.72 -9.46 26.82
C SER A 332 -14.55 -7.95 26.80
N ASP A 333 -14.06 -7.40 25.67
CA ASP A 333 -13.76 -5.99 25.47
C ASP A 333 -12.52 -5.47 26.24
N ASN A 334 -11.69 -6.36 26.85
CA ASN A 334 -10.40 -5.94 27.37
C ASN A 334 -9.46 -5.69 26.20
N SER A 335 -8.61 -4.69 26.31
CA SER A 335 -7.73 -4.31 25.20
C SER A 335 -6.42 -3.70 25.67
N ILE A 336 -5.36 -3.98 24.94
CA ILE A 336 -4.05 -3.38 25.09
C ILE A 336 -3.61 -2.74 23.78
N THR A 337 -2.91 -1.64 23.88
CA THR A 337 -2.30 -0.97 22.71
C THR A 337 -0.82 -0.83 22.91
N ASP A 338 -0.06 -1.05 21.83
CA ASP A 338 1.38 -0.81 21.80
C ASP A 338 1.80 -0.31 20.42
N THR A 339 3.02 0.15 20.29
CA THR A 339 3.55 0.76 19.08
C THR A 339 4.75 0.00 18.54
N VAL A 340 4.84 -0.06 17.22
CA VAL A 340 6.01 -0.60 16.52
C VAL A 340 6.49 0.41 15.48
N ILE A 341 7.81 0.52 15.31
CA ILE A 341 8.40 1.29 14.23
C ILE A 341 8.56 0.34 13.05
N VAL A 342 8.00 0.74 11.90
CA VAL A 342 8.16 0.03 10.63
C VAL A 342 8.92 0.91 9.65
N THR A 343 9.80 0.31 8.88
CA THR A 343 10.53 0.93 7.79
C THR A 343 9.85 0.55 6.48
N VAL A 344 9.45 1.54 5.72
CA VAL A 344 8.86 1.35 4.40
C VAL A 344 9.90 1.71 3.36
N ILE A 345 10.19 0.79 2.45
CA ILE A 345 11.14 0.97 1.36
C ILE A 345 10.39 1.07 0.03
N ASN A 346 10.98 1.74 -0.94
CA ASN A 346 10.55 1.66 -2.32
C ASN A 346 11.49 0.70 -3.06
N ASP A 347 11.00 -0.45 -3.42
CA ASP A 347 11.67 -1.47 -4.21
C ASP A 347 11.05 -1.62 -5.62
N THR A 348 10.14 -0.69 -5.98
CA THR A 348 9.48 -0.69 -7.29
C THR A 348 10.36 -0.02 -8.33
N VAL A 349 10.58 -0.73 -9.44
CA VAL A 349 11.35 -0.22 -10.57
C VAL A 349 10.47 0.74 -11.39
N PRO A 350 10.95 1.96 -11.73
CA PRO A 350 10.21 2.87 -12.58
C PRO A 350 10.02 2.29 -14.00
N THR A 351 9.04 2.80 -14.72
CA THR A 351 8.74 2.40 -16.08
C THR A 351 9.08 3.50 -17.06
N ILE A 352 9.73 3.16 -18.20
CA ILE A 352 9.91 4.05 -19.34
C ILE A 352 8.91 3.63 -20.43
N THR A 353 8.12 4.57 -20.89
CA THR A 353 7.18 4.39 -21.99
C THR A 353 7.66 5.19 -23.19
N LEU A 354 7.94 4.51 -24.29
CA LEU A 354 8.29 5.14 -25.56
C LEU A 354 7.00 5.48 -26.31
N SER A 355 6.92 6.68 -26.91
CA SER A 355 5.80 7.11 -27.74
C SER A 355 5.74 6.36 -29.07
N GLU A 356 6.90 5.90 -29.55
CA GLU A 356 7.08 5.12 -30.77
C GLU A 356 8.18 4.07 -30.53
N GLU A 357 8.18 2.98 -31.28
CA GLU A 357 9.23 1.93 -31.14
C GLU A 357 10.49 2.28 -31.94
N SER A 358 10.36 3.09 -32.99
CA SER A 358 11.46 3.47 -33.86
C SER A 358 11.14 4.73 -34.64
N LEU A 359 12.19 5.45 -35.02
CA LEU A 359 12.13 6.61 -35.90
C LEU A 359 12.91 6.33 -37.16
N SER A 360 12.34 6.68 -38.32
CA SER A 360 13.03 6.64 -39.61
C SER A 360 13.18 8.06 -40.14
N ILE A 361 14.43 8.44 -40.43
CA ILE A 361 14.81 9.76 -40.92
C ILE A 361 15.68 9.64 -42.13
N ASP A 362 15.80 10.74 -42.87
CA ASP A 362 16.71 10.87 -43.98
C ASP A 362 18.09 11.35 -43.47
N GLU A 363 19.15 11.03 -44.16
CA GLU A 363 20.52 11.41 -43.79
C GLU A 363 20.76 12.93 -43.80
N SER A 364 19.89 13.71 -44.42
CA SER A 364 19.92 15.18 -44.39
C SER A 364 19.59 15.78 -43.04
N VAL A 365 19.02 14.97 -42.11
CA VAL A 365 18.68 15.40 -40.78
C VAL A 365 19.92 15.43 -39.89
N SER A 366 20.22 16.57 -39.30
CA SER A 366 21.47 16.78 -38.52
C SER A 366 21.25 16.78 -36.98
N GLU A 367 20.02 16.86 -36.52
CA GLU A 367 19.69 16.94 -35.08
C GLU A 367 18.27 16.48 -34.82
N ILE A 368 18.05 15.79 -33.70
CA ILE A 368 16.75 15.37 -33.20
C ILE A 368 16.69 15.58 -31.70
N ASP A 369 15.56 16.15 -31.24
CA ASP A 369 15.25 16.23 -29.83
C ASP A 369 14.59 14.92 -29.38
N PHE A 370 15.39 14.04 -28.81
CA PHE A 370 14.96 12.72 -28.33
C PHE A 370 14.12 12.77 -27.05
N SER A 371 14.07 13.90 -26.33
CA SER A 371 13.27 14.04 -25.11
C SER A 371 11.77 13.84 -25.33
N LYS A 372 11.32 14.02 -26.57
CA LYS A 372 9.89 13.91 -26.96
C LYS A 372 9.39 12.46 -27.10
N TYR A 373 10.31 11.49 -27.15
CA TYR A 373 9.96 10.11 -27.46
C TYR A 373 9.83 9.21 -26.26
N ALA A 374 10.16 9.69 -25.05
CA ALA A 374 10.08 8.90 -23.84
C ALA A 374 9.37 9.65 -22.71
N LYS A 375 8.67 8.90 -21.87
CA LYS A 375 8.15 9.33 -20.59
C LYS A 375 8.52 8.30 -19.55
N ALA A 376 8.73 8.75 -18.31
CA ALA A 376 9.02 7.86 -17.21
C ALA A 376 8.06 8.09 -16.05
N TYR A 377 7.69 7.00 -15.40
CA TYR A 377 6.75 7.00 -14.30
C TYR A 377 7.23 6.05 -13.18
N SER A 378 7.19 6.54 -11.96
CA SER A 378 7.39 5.74 -10.75
C SER A 378 6.03 5.58 -10.06
N GLU A 379 5.71 4.39 -9.57
CA GLU A 379 4.47 4.16 -8.84
C GLU A 379 4.42 4.96 -7.53
N VAL A 380 5.60 5.20 -6.92
CA VAL A 380 5.72 5.97 -5.68
C VAL A 380 5.77 7.47 -5.96
N TYR A 381 6.58 7.92 -6.93
CA TYR A 381 6.88 9.34 -7.12
C TYR A 381 6.09 9.99 -8.26
N GLY A 382 5.30 9.20 -9.01
CA GLY A 382 4.52 9.70 -10.13
C GLY A 382 5.36 9.93 -11.38
N ASP A 383 5.11 11.03 -12.09
CA ASP A 383 5.84 11.42 -13.31
C ASP A 383 7.26 11.86 -12.97
N ILE A 384 8.24 11.11 -13.47
CA ILE A 384 9.68 11.37 -13.33
C ILE A 384 10.37 11.56 -14.69
N THR A 385 9.60 11.98 -15.70
CA THR A 385 10.08 12.18 -17.08
C THR A 385 11.29 13.12 -17.14
N ASP A 386 11.31 14.15 -16.31
CA ASP A 386 12.43 15.11 -16.25
C ASP A 386 13.75 14.50 -15.72
N SER A 387 13.68 13.30 -15.14
CA SER A 387 14.85 12.56 -14.64
C SER A 387 15.42 11.57 -15.66
N ILE A 388 14.89 11.54 -16.89
CA ILE A 388 15.40 10.67 -17.94
C ILE A 388 16.77 11.20 -18.42
N GLU A 389 17.77 10.35 -18.36
CA GLU A 389 19.05 10.54 -19.02
C GLU A 389 18.98 9.90 -20.42
N ILE A 390 19.41 10.65 -21.44
CA ILE A 390 19.34 10.23 -22.85
C ILE A 390 20.75 10.09 -23.40
N ASP A 391 21.13 8.89 -23.76
CA ASP A 391 22.38 8.64 -24.48
C ASP A 391 22.06 8.38 -25.96
N SER A 392 22.35 9.38 -26.77
CA SER A 392 22.27 9.34 -28.23
C SER A 392 23.64 9.37 -28.92
N SER A 393 24.71 9.12 -28.18
CA SER A 393 26.11 9.23 -28.67
C SER A 393 26.44 8.29 -29.83
N GLU A 394 25.70 7.20 -29.94
CA GLU A 394 25.87 6.25 -31.07
C GLU A 394 25.20 6.72 -32.36
N VAL A 395 24.26 7.69 -32.31
CA VAL A 395 23.57 8.18 -33.51
C VAL A 395 24.51 9.07 -34.33
N LYS A 396 24.85 8.60 -35.52
CA LYS A 396 25.73 9.34 -36.46
C LYS A 396 24.85 9.99 -37.55
N PHE A 397 24.44 11.21 -37.28
CA PHE A 397 23.68 11.96 -38.27
C PHE A 397 24.49 12.11 -39.56
N GLY A 398 23.86 11.93 -40.72
CA GLY A 398 24.49 11.96 -42.03
C GLY A 398 25.13 10.64 -42.46
N ASP A 399 25.10 9.60 -41.63
CA ASP A 399 25.63 8.27 -41.94
C ASP A 399 24.45 7.28 -41.94
N PRO A 400 24.02 6.78 -43.10
CA PRO A 400 22.90 5.83 -43.17
C PRO A 400 23.19 4.55 -42.39
N GLY A 401 22.16 4.12 -41.59
CA GLY A 401 22.35 2.96 -40.72
C GLY A 401 21.25 2.78 -39.70
N GLN A 402 21.50 1.81 -38.81
CA GLN A 402 20.62 1.52 -37.67
C GLN A 402 21.37 1.92 -36.40
N TYR A 403 20.78 2.77 -35.62
CA TYR A 403 21.31 3.30 -34.38
C TYR A 403 20.35 3.07 -33.22
N ALA A 404 20.85 3.12 -32.00
CA ALA A 404 20.05 3.05 -30.79
C ALA A 404 20.29 4.31 -29.96
N VAL A 405 19.21 4.81 -29.39
CA VAL A 405 19.21 5.79 -28.31
C VAL A 405 18.82 5.07 -27.04
N VAL A 406 19.59 5.22 -25.98
CA VAL A 406 19.32 4.62 -24.68
C VAL A 406 18.73 5.68 -23.76
N TYR A 407 17.57 5.36 -23.20
CA TYR A 407 16.95 6.14 -22.14
C TYR A 407 17.17 5.42 -20.83
N SER A 408 17.68 6.11 -19.83
CA SER A 408 17.90 5.61 -18.49
C SER A 408 17.20 6.51 -17.50
N VAL A 409 16.51 5.95 -16.52
CA VAL A 409 15.88 6.73 -15.46
C VAL A 409 16.20 6.10 -14.11
N SER A 410 16.38 6.93 -13.11
CA SER A 410 16.53 6.52 -11.73
C SER A 410 15.52 7.30 -10.88
N ASP A 411 14.77 6.59 -10.01
CA ASP A 411 13.96 7.27 -9.02
C ASP A 411 14.80 7.79 -7.84
N ARG A 412 14.15 8.39 -6.85
CA ARG A 412 14.83 8.99 -5.68
C ARG A 412 15.51 7.96 -4.78
N ASP A 413 15.04 6.71 -4.80
CA ASP A 413 15.58 5.61 -3.97
C ASP A 413 16.64 4.81 -4.72
N GLY A 414 16.90 5.15 -6.01
CA GLY A 414 17.94 4.55 -6.82
C GLY A 414 17.47 3.34 -7.63
N ASN A 415 16.18 3.05 -7.70
CA ASN A 415 15.65 2.05 -8.61
C ASN A 415 15.75 2.55 -10.04
N LYS A 416 16.20 1.67 -10.97
CA LYS A 416 16.57 2.07 -12.33
C LYS A 416 15.80 1.29 -13.37
N ALA A 417 15.53 1.96 -14.49
CA ALA A 417 15.02 1.35 -15.69
C ALA A 417 15.71 1.92 -16.91
N ASP A 418 15.87 1.08 -17.94
CA ASP A 418 16.44 1.45 -19.23
C ASP A 418 15.48 1.05 -20.36
N ALA A 419 15.49 1.83 -21.44
CA ALA A 419 14.76 1.53 -22.66
C ALA A 419 15.59 1.90 -23.86
N GLN A 420 15.45 1.15 -24.97
CA GLN A 420 16.14 1.42 -26.23
C GLN A 420 15.15 1.87 -27.29
N PHE A 421 15.50 2.96 -27.97
CA PHE A 421 14.75 3.52 -29.08
C PHE A 421 15.59 3.39 -30.36
N LYS A 422 15.00 2.85 -31.41
CA LYS A 422 15.71 2.58 -32.66
C LYS A 422 15.61 3.78 -33.61
N VAL A 423 16.72 4.21 -34.16
CA VAL A 423 16.80 5.24 -35.19
C VAL A 423 17.35 4.62 -36.47
N SER A 424 16.58 4.74 -37.54
CA SER A 424 17.00 4.31 -38.89
C SER A 424 17.25 5.53 -39.75
N ILE A 425 18.51 5.75 -40.13
CA ILE A 425 18.89 6.79 -41.06
C ILE A 425 18.93 6.16 -42.44
N LYS A 426 18.13 6.71 -43.34
CA LYS A 426 18.04 6.24 -44.72
C LYS A 426 18.96 7.03 -45.61
N ASP A 427 19.63 6.33 -46.49
CA ASP A 427 20.31 6.93 -47.62
C ASP A 427 19.24 7.43 -48.61
N THR A 428 19.28 8.72 -48.93
CA THR A 428 18.36 9.40 -49.83
C THR A 428 19.12 10.25 -50.87
N ILE A 429 20.45 10.27 -50.80
CA ILE A 429 21.28 10.97 -51.75
C ILE A 429 21.44 10.08 -52.97
N ALA A 430 21.19 10.65 -54.13
CA ALA A 430 21.40 9.95 -55.39
C ALA A 430 22.89 9.99 -55.78
N PRO A 431 23.41 8.94 -56.41
CA PRO A 431 24.74 8.94 -56.93
C PRO A 431 24.93 10.02 -58.03
N GLU A 432 26.14 10.40 -58.30
CA GLU A 432 26.50 11.36 -59.34
C GLU A 432 27.25 10.64 -60.47
N ILE A 433 26.67 10.69 -61.70
CA ILE A 433 27.33 10.18 -62.90
C ILE A 433 28.23 11.28 -63.50
N THR A 434 29.47 10.94 -63.75
CA THR A 434 30.43 11.77 -64.49
C THR A 434 30.84 11.06 -65.75
N LEU A 435 30.74 11.75 -66.86
CA LEU A 435 31.14 11.23 -68.18
C LEU A 435 32.44 11.97 -68.64
N GLU A 436 33.51 11.24 -68.92
CA GLU A 436 34.69 11.81 -69.53
C GLU A 436 34.42 12.29 -70.96
N LYS A 437 33.48 11.61 -71.66
CA LYS A 437 32.99 11.94 -72.97
C LYS A 437 31.49 12.12 -72.96
N ASP A 438 30.99 13.35 -73.15
CA ASP A 438 29.61 13.73 -73.26
C ASP A 438 29.05 13.73 -74.68
N SER A 439 29.97 13.41 -75.65
CA SER A 439 29.58 13.38 -77.04
C SER A 439 30.47 12.42 -77.84
N TYR A 440 29.84 11.76 -78.78
CA TYR A 440 30.46 10.83 -79.73
C TYR A 440 30.19 11.25 -81.16
N SER A 441 31.19 11.16 -82.01
CA SER A 441 31.01 11.41 -83.44
C SER A 441 31.38 10.16 -84.21
N LEU A 442 30.42 9.53 -84.85
CA LEU A 442 30.55 8.30 -85.62
C LEU A 442 30.20 8.58 -87.05
N THR A 443 30.62 7.68 -87.96
CA THR A 443 30.16 7.66 -89.34
C THR A 443 29.29 6.42 -89.57
N VAL A 444 28.27 6.49 -90.44
CA VAL A 444 27.47 5.34 -90.79
C VAL A 444 28.31 4.15 -91.16
N GLY A 445 28.15 3.03 -90.39
CA GLY A 445 28.87 1.79 -90.51
C GLY A 445 30.16 1.68 -89.69
N ASP A 446 30.45 2.64 -88.81
CA ASP A 446 31.51 2.51 -87.77
C ASP A 446 31.04 1.52 -86.68
N ASP A 447 32.01 0.85 -86.07
CA ASP A 447 31.76 -0.01 -84.89
C ASP A 447 31.31 0.84 -83.73
N LYS A 448 30.40 0.28 -82.88
CA LYS A 448 29.99 0.92 -81.68
C LYS A 448 31.15 1.08 -80.71
N PRO A 449 31.45 2.28 -80.20
CA PRO A 449 32.43 2.46 -79.15
C PRO A 449 31.97 1.82 -77.84
N ASP A 450 32.90 1.59 -76.97
CA ASP A 450 32.57 1.27 -75.59
C ASP A 450 32.07 2.54 -74.88
N TYR A 451 30.78 2.64 -74.69
CA TYR A 451 30.15 3.80 -74.05
C TYR A 451 30.37 3.88 -72.55
N LEU A 452 30.88 2.79 -71.93
CA LEU A 452 31.22 2.78 -70.51
C LEU A 452 32.68 3.23 -70.27
N GLU A 453 33.51 3.31 -71.32
CA GLU A 453 34.83 3.84 -71.16
C GLU A 453 34.84 5.33 -70.80
N GLY A 454 35.39 5.64 -69.60
CA GLY A 454 35.42 6.99 -69.03
C GLY A 454 34.10 7.44 -68.36
N ALA A 455 33.11 6.54 -68.22
CA ALA A 455 31.95 6.78 -67.37
C ALA A 455 32.29 6.37 -65.95
N ALA A 456 32.08 7.24 -64.98
CA ALA A 456 32.25 6.98 -63.56
C ALA A 456 31.04 7.43 -62.82
N ALA A 457 30.73 6.74 -61.71
CA ALA A 457 29.69 7.14 -60.79
C ALA A 457 30.17 7.00 -59.35
N THR A 458 29.92 8.01 -58.59
CA THR A 458 30.24 8.04 -57.16
C THR A 458 29.01 8.39 -56.34
N ASP A 459 28.89 7.73 -55.21
CA ASP A 459 27.88 8.01 -54.20
C ASP A 459 28.54 8.32 -52.86
N SER A 460 27.89 9.15 -52.05
CA SER A 460 28.44 9.56 -50.75
C SER A 460 28.57 8.40 -49.75
N ASN A 461 27.71 7.38 -49.85
CA ASN A 461 27.65 6.26 -48.96
C ASN A 461 28.20 4.97 -49.56
N ASP A 462 27.88 4.70 -50.82
CA ASP A 462 28.29 3.51 -51.54
C ASP A 462 29.72 3.64 -52.14
N GLY A 463 30.25 4.88 -52.20
CA GLY A 463 31.53 5.18 -52.79
C GLY A 463 31.53 5.05 -54.30
N ASP A 464 32.56 4.41 -54.89
CA ASP A 464 32.66 4.18 -56.31
C ASP A 464 31.76 3.05 -56.79
N ILE A 465 30.70 3.43 -57.51
CA ILE A 465 29.70 2.51 -58.08
C ILE A 465 29.75 2.54 -59.63
N SER A 466 30.84 2.98 -60.21
CA SER A 466 31.03 3.06 -61.68
C SER A 466 30.68 1.75 -62.40
N GLY A 467 30.95 0.61 -61.73
CA GLY A 467 30.64 -0.73 -62.28
C GLY A 467 29.15 -1.04 -62.39
N LYS A 468 28.27 -0.21 -61.78
CA LYS A 468 26.81 -0.36 -61.85
C LYS A 468 26.15 0.51 -62.96
N ILE A 469 26.96 1.36 -63.65
CA ILE A 469 26.45 2.20 -64.72
C ILE A 469 25.89 1.32 -65.86
N THR A 470 24.71 1.60 -66.27
CA THR A 470 24.11 1.02 -67.50
C THR A 470 23.80 2.12 -68.47
N PHE A 471 23.77 1.81 -69.77
CA PHE A 471 23.36 2.77 -70.77
C PHE A 471 22.27 2.21 -71.65
N ASN A 472 21.50 3.10 -72.25
CA ASN A 472 20.44 2.80 -73.19
C ASN A 472 20.74 3.53 -74.51
N ASP A 473 21.01 2.75 -75.54
CA ASP A 473 21.26 3.22 -76.94
C ASP A 473 20.17 2.76 -77.92
N LYS A 474 18.97 2.34 -77.43
CA LYS A 474 17.93 1.75 -78.27
C LYS A 474 17.35 2.70 -79.30
N ASP A 475 17.43 3.99 -79.04
CA ASP A 475 16.90 5.03 -79.93
C ASP A 475 17.97 5.52 -80.91
N VAL A 476 19.16 4.94 -80.85
CA VAL A 476 20.26 5.26 -81.78
C VAL A 476 20.19 4.34 -82.98
N ASP A 477 19.94 4.94 -84.19
CA ASP A 477 19.98 4.24 -85.47
C ASP A 477 21.39 4.42 -86.10
N TYR A 478 22.21 3.41 -85.89
CA TYR A 478 23.61 3.46 -86.35
C TYR A 478 23.83 3.38 -87.88
N ASP A 479 22.75 3.00 -88.55
CA ASP A 479 22.76 2.93 -90.04
C ASP A 479 22.23 4.22 -90.68
N LYS A 480 21.88 5.21 -89.89
CA LYS A 480 21.31 6.46 -90.38
C LYS A 480 22.00 7.68 -89.77
N ALA A 481 22.44 8.59 -90.61
CA ALA A 481 22.99 9.88 -90.20
C ALA A 481 21.96 10.69 -89.44
N GLY A 482 22.31 11.23 -88.30
CA GLY A 482 21.42 11.98 -87.39
C GLY A 482 22.06 12.28 -86.05
N SER A 483 21.35 13.01 -85.23
CA SER A 483 21.71 13.29 -83.86
C SER A 483 20.87 12.41 -82.93
N TYR A 484 21.51 11.66 -82.05
CA TYR A 484 20.90 10.73 -81.12
C TYR A 484 21.43 11.01 -79.75
N THR A 485 20.79 10.44 -78.75
CA THR A 485 21.19 10.56 -77.34
C THR A 485 21.30 9.18 -76.73
N ILE A 486 22.33 8.95 -75.94
CA ILE A 486 22.49 7.81 -75.06
C ILE A 486 22.15 8.29 -73.67
N THR A 487 21.32 7.55 -72.96
CA THR A 487 21.04 7.79 -71.56
C THR A 487 21.78 6.78 -70.70
N TYR A 488 22.58 7.25 -69.77
CA TYR A 488 23.21 6.47 -68.70
C TYR A 488 22.34 6.48 -67.48
N GLU A 489 22.30 5.37 -66.76
CA GLU A 489 21.57 5.24 -65.52
C GLU A 489 22.45 4.47 -64.53
N VAL A 490 22.48 4.93 -63.27
CA VAL A 490 23.09 4.23 -62.17
C VAL A 490 22.11 4.28 -60.98
N ALA A 491 22.14 3.24 -60.17
CA ALA A 491 21.43 3.21 -58.88
C ALA A 491 22.44 2.79 -57.79
N ASP A 492 22.34 3.45 -56.63
CA ASP A 492 23.03 3.05 -55.43
C ASP A 492 22.39 1.78 -54.80
N ALA A 493 22.86 1.38 -53.61
CA ALA A 493 22.29 0.23 -52.89
C ALA A 493 20.93 0.52 -52.25
N ALA A 494 20.62 1.77 -51.95
CA ALA A 494 19.36 2.23 -51.41
C ALA A 494 18.25 2.36 -52.46
N GLY A 495 18.67 2.43 -53.75
CA GLY A 495 17.76 2.54 -54.89
C GLY A 495 17.57 3.96 -55.40
N ASN A 496 18.34 4.94 -54.91
CA ASN A 496 18.39 6.29 -55.46
C ASN A 496 19.08 6.23 -56.80
N LYS A 497 18.67 7.06 -57.75
CA LYS A 497 19.13 6.97 -59.14
C LYS A 497 19.58 8.31 -59.65
N ASP A 498 20.60 8.25 -60.52
CA ASP A 498 21.00 9.37 -61.36
C ASP A 498 21.04 8.96 -62.82
N THR A 499 20.86 9.94 -63.68
CA THR A 499 20.91 9.76 -65.13
C THR A 499 21.72 10.85 -65.78
N ALA A 500 22.56 10.47 -66.75
CA ALA A 500 23.33 11.38 -67.56
C ALA A 500 23.08 11.10 -69.04
N GLU A 501 23.25 12.07 -69.86
CA GLU A 501 23.08 11.92 -71.29
C GLU A 501 24.34 12.25 -72.06
N ALA A 502 24.66 11.49 -73.13
CA ALA A 502 25.66 11.80 -74.07
C ALA A 502 25.10 11.90 -75.49
N ALA A 503 25.53 12.89 -76.23
CA ALA A 503 25.09 13.08 -77.59
C ALA A 503 25.86 12.19 -78.55
N ILE A 504 25.18 11.61 -79.52
CA ILE A 504 25.83 10.91 -80.64
C ILE A 504 25.49 11.63 -81.95
N GLU A 505 26.46 12.07 -82.63
CA GLU A 505 26.33 12.55 -83.99
C GLU A 505 26.83 11.47 -85.00
N ILE A 506 25.91 10.91 -85.77
CA ILE A 506 26.21 9.97 -86.82
C ILE A 506 26.26 10.74 -88.15
N LYS A 507 27.45 10.80 -88.76
CA LYS A 507 27.66 11.50 -89.99
C LYS A 507 27.48 10.56 -91.15
N GLU A 508 27.04 11.11 -92.30
CA GLU A 508 27.02 10.34 -93.54
C GLU A 508 28.42 9.92 -93.91
N LYS A 509 28.57 8.73 -94.45
CA LYS A 509 29.85 8.27 -94.96
C LYS A 509 30.34 9.25 -96.02
N PRO A 510 31.56 9.81 -95.86
CA PRO A 510 32.05 10.81 -96.84
C PRO A 510 31.98 10.25 -98.26
N VAL A 511 31.15 10.81 -99.09
CA VAL A 511 31.36 10.67 -100.55
C VAL A 511 32.54 11.52 -100.84
N GLU A 512 33.65 10.89 -101.26
CA GLU A 512 34.89 11.56 -101.70
C GLU A 512 34.56 12.69 -102.69
N ARG A 513 34.47 13.92 -102.18
CA ARG A 513 34.51 15.14 -102.99
C ARG A 513 35.20 16.28 -102.28
N SER A 514 36.24 16.63 -102.88
CA SER A 514 37.24 17.68 -102.70
C SER A 514 36.81 19.02 -102.11
N ALA A 515 37.60 19.47 -101.10
CA ALA A 515 38.09 20.81 -100.75
C ALA A 515 37.16 21.82 -99.99
N PRO A 516 37.65 22.79 -99.24
CA PRO A 516 37.39 23.05 -97.84
C PRO A 516 36.52 24.31 -97.60
N VAL A 517 35.85 24.35 -96.52
CA VAL A 517 35.24 25.59 -95.97
C VAL A 517 35.73 25.77 -94.53
N VAL A 518 36.19 26.95 -94.23
CA VAL A 518 36.78 27.47 -92.97
C VAL A 518 35.61 27.65 -91.92
N GLU A 519 35.76 27.07 -90.75
CA GLU A 519 34.88 27.28 -89.63
C GLU A 519 35.30 28.47 -88.78
N GLU A 520 34.29 29.35 -88.51
CA GLU A 520 34.39 30.52 -87.65
C GLU A 520 34.19 30.11 -86.20
N SER A 521 35.25 30.29 -85.37
CA SER A 521 35.19 29.97 -83.94
C SER A 521 34.27 30.89 -83.16
N ALA A 522 33.38 30.34 -82.30
CA ALA A 522 32.49 31.08 -81.39
C ALA A 522 33.33 32.05 -80.50
N PRO A 523 32.80 33.25 -80.23
CA PRO A 523 33.53 34.26 -79.49
C PRO A 523 33.74 33.82 -78.01
N VAL A 524 35.01 33.83 -77.64
CA VAL A 524 35.41 33.66 -76.21
C VAL A 524 35.11 34.93 -75.45
N SER A 525 34.51 34.82 -74.31
CA SER A 525 34.15 35.94 -73.41
C SER A 525 34.65 35.70 -71.99
N ASN A 526 34.88 36.78 -71.29
CA ASN A 526 35.22 36.71 -69.84
C ASN A 526 33.96 36.68 -69.01
N TYR A 527 33.87 35.69 -68.13
CA TYR A 527 32.74 35.53 -67.15
C TYR A 527 33.22 35.55 -65.74
N ILE A 528 32.35 36.02 -64.82
CA ILE A 528 32.54 35.91 -63.37
C ILE A 528 31.50 34.90 -62.85
N LEU A 529 31.99 33.76 -62.40
CA LEU A 529 31.17 32.67 -61.87
C LEU A 529 31.00 32.87 -60.36
N ASN A 530 29.80 32.73 -59.87
CA ASN A 530 29.49 32.75 -58.44
C ASN A 530 29.48 31.33 -57.90
N ASN A 531 30.49 30.95 -57.17
CA ASN A 531 30.60 29.61 -56.62
C ASN A 531 29.49 29.25 -55.61
N ASN A 532 28.90 30.26 -54.98
CA ASN A 532 27.82 30.06 -53.98
C ASN A 532 26.44 29.90 -54.61
N THR A 533 26.15 30.69 -55.67
CA THR A 533 24.81 30.70 -56.30
C THR A 533 24.75 29.89 -57.60
N ARG A 534 25.90 29.40 -58.07
CA ARG A 534 26.06 28.70 -59.36
C ARG A 534 25.54 29.50 -60.55
N LYS A 535 25.65 30.84 -60.47
CA LYS A 535 25.33 31.74 -61.55
C LYS A 535 26.57 32.35 -62.13
N PHE A 536 26.61 32.56 -63.45
CA PHE A 536 27.68 33.30 -64.10
C PHE A 536 27.22 34.63 -64.65
N HIS A 537 28.11 35.55 -64.79
CA HIS A 537 27.82 36.95 -65.08
C HIS A 537 28.89 37.51 -66.03
N TYR A 538 28.55 38.51 -66.80
CA TYR A 538 29.55 39.39 -67.36
C TYR A 538 30.24 40.21 -66.28
N PRO A 539 31.53 40.59 -66.45
CA PRO A 539 32.30 41.29 -65.45
C PRO A 539 31.65 42.57 -64.94
N ASP A 540 30.97 43.26 -65.78
CA ASP A 540 30.31 44.55 -65.46
C ASP A 540 28.95 44.43 -64.77
N CYS A 541 28.49 43.24 -64.58
CA CYS A 541 27.19 42.98 -63.97
C CYS A 541 27.12 43.54 -62.53
N ARG A 542 26.00 44.23 -62.22
CA ARG A 542 25.74 44.80 -60.87
C ARG A 542 25.86 43.74 -59.78
N SER A 543 25.46 42.48 -60.06
CA SER A 543 25.52 41.36 -59.11
C SER A 543 26.97 40.98 -58.76
N VAL A 544 27.91 41.22 -59.67
CA VAL A 544 29.34 40.95 -59.44
C VAL A 544 29.92 41.92 -58.42
N ARG A 545 29.48 43.17 -58.40
CA ARG A 545 29.93 44.19 -57.45
C ARG A 545 29.48 43.90 -56.02
N GLN A 546 28.39 43.16 -55.84
CA GLN A 546 27.87 42.77 -54.54
C GLN A 546 28.37 41.39 -54.11
N MET A 547 29.07 40.68 -54.95
CA MET A 547 29.59 39.35 -54.68
C MET A 547 30.88 39.43 -53.85
N LYS A 548 30.92 38.64 -52.76
CA LYS A 548 32.13 38.53 -51.94
C LYS A 548 33.26 37.94 -52.80
N GLU A 549 34.47 38.45 -52.71
CA GLU A 549 35.62 37.97 -53.50
C GLU A 549 35.83 36.45 -53.41
N LYS A 550 35.67 35.89 -52.24
CA LYS A 550 35.78 34.44 -52.01
C LYS A 550 34.82 33.56 -52.84
N ASN A 551 33.77 34.16 -53.42
CA ASN A 551 32.75 33.45 -54.20
C ASN A 551 32.90 33.72 -55.72
N LYS A 552 33.84 34.56 -56.12
CA LYS A 552 34.13 34.89 -57.52
C LYS A 552 35.14 33.92 -58.13
N ILE A 553 34.77 33.36 -59.26
CA ILE A 553 35.68 32.60 -60.10
C ILE A 553 35.71 33.31 -61.46
N TYR A 554 36.88 33.77 -61.87
CA TYR A 554 37.11 34.38 -63.18
C TYR A 554 37.28 33.28 -64.20
N PHE A 555 36.53 33.35 -65.25
CA PHE A 555 36.57 32.32 -66.33
C PHE A 555 36.53 32.98 -67.69
N GLU A 556 37.46 32.57 -68.52
CA GLU A 556 37.54 32.97 -69.91
C GLU A 556 37.21 31.76 -70.77
N GLY A 557 36.20 31.89 -71.64
CA GLY A 557 35.77 30.80 -72.51
C GLY A 557 34.40 31.10 -73.13
N THR A 558 33.81 30.07 -73.70
CA THR A 558 32.48 30.19 -74.27
C THR A 558 31.39 30.09 -73.23
N ARG A 559 30.23 30.65 -73.57
CA ARG A 559 29.01 30.57 -72.69
C ARG A 559 28.64 29.10 -72.39
N ASP A 560 28.77 28.24 -73.37
CA ASP A 560 28.42 26.83 -73.25
C ASP A 560 29.33 26.07 -72.31
N GLU A 561 30.62 26.41 -72.29
CA GLU A 561 31.56 25.85 -71.30
C GLU A 561 31.23 26.22 -69.90
N VAL A 562 30.70 27.43 -69.65
CA VAL A 562 30.26 27.85 -68.37
C VAL A 562 29.02 27.09 -67.94
N ILE A 563 28.07 26.89 -68.85
CA ILE A 563 26.82 26.13 -68.64
C ILE A 563 27.16 24.65 -68.38
N ALA A 564 28.05 24.06 -69.14
CA ALA A 564 28.54 22.72 -68.97
C ALA A 564 29.22 22.49 -67.61
N ARG A 565 29.77 23.53 -66.98
CA ARG A 565 30.31 23.51 -65.59
C ARG A 565 29.24 23.65 -64.53
N GLY A 566 27.97 23.60 -64.92
CA GLY A 566 26.82 23.64 -64.00
C GLY A 566 26.48 25.05 -63.49
N TYR A 567 26.94 26.09 -64.20
CA TYR A 567 26.52 27.45 -63.89
C TYR A 567 25.37 27.89 -64.78
N GLN A 568 24.47 28.65 -64.23
CA GLN A 568 23.34 29.22 -64.94
C GLN A 568 23.61 30.71 -65.23
N PRO A 569 23.13 31.23 -66.36
CA PRO A 569 23.27 32.64 -66.65
C PRO A 569 22.55 33.50 -65.64
N CYS A 570 23.13 34.62 -65.28
CA CYS A 570 22.49 35.60 -64.45
C CYS A 570 21.31 36.25 -65.17
N GLN A 571 20.14 36.27 -64.58
CA GLN A 571 18.93 36.87 -65.18
C GLN A 571 19.03 38.38 -65.41
N ASN A 572 19.98 39.11 -64.71
CA ASN A 572 20.13 40.54 -64.84
C ASN A 572 21.07 40.93 -65.99
N CYS A 573 22.09 40.19 -66.28
CA CYS A 573 23.05 40.50 -67.34
C CYS A 573 23.02 39.50 -68.51
N ASN A 574 22.37 38.36 -68.36
CA ASN A 574 22.22 37.29 -69.33
C ASN A 574 23.50 37.01 -70.13
N PRO A 575 24.57 36.61 -69.45
CA PRO A 575 25.84 36.36 -70.06
C PRO A 575 25.85 35.15 -70.94
#